data_ee2ae0ac088d104c3291b4423b340694
#
_entry.id   ee2ae0ac088d104c3291b4423b340694
#
_cell.length_a   1.000
_cell.length_b   1.000
_cell.length_c   1.000
_cell.angle_alpha   90.00
_cell.angle_beta   90.00
_cell.angle_gamma   90.00
#
_symmetry.space_group_name_H-M   'P 1'
#
loop_
_entity.id
_entity.type
_entity.pdbx_description
1 polymer ?
#
loop_
_entity_poly.entity_id
_entity_poly.type
_entity_poly.pdbx_seq_one_letter_code
_entity_poly.pdbx_strand_id
1 'polypeptide(L)'
;MSLAVKARQRDSMLAVFWNLENFFDYTDQGTGESDTEFSSLGSRHWTRKRFYRKCDNIAKALLWIGENYGRMPDVVGFAEVENKGVLRKLLTASLLRKYDYEIIHHDSPDRRGIDVALIYRRSSFRMVSESFKTPEYEGARLNTREILHACLEDKEGNLIHFIVNHHPSKYGGSKESEGRREAAMKALKQVCDSLSEVSDHPVVAMGDFNDNPAGPAFGIIEGTLKNKGALLHEKGEGTIRYEGKWDLIDMFLVSPETERRTDMEICRIPFLMTWERKHPGEKPLRTYSGPRHIGGVSDHCPIVLWYFKDNAYL
;
A
#
# COMPACT_ATOMS: atom_id res chain seq x y z
N MET A 1 28.73 -0.22 -2.84
CA MET A 1 27.88 -0.23 -1.64
C MET A 1 28.78 -0.03 -0.43
N SER A 2 28.58 1.07 0.35
CA SER A 2 29.48 1.39 1.47
C SER A 2 29.27 0.39 2.63
N LEU A 3 30.29 0.22 3.50
CA LEU A 3 30.22 -0.61 4.71
C LEU A 3 29.05 -0.18 5.62
N ALA A 4 28.70 1.11 5.65
CA ALA A 4 27.56 1.65 6.41
C ALA A 4 26.21 1.14 5.87
N VAL A 5 26.07 0.98 4.55
CA VAL A 5 24.84 0.42 3.94
C VAL A 5 24.72 -1.06 4.26
N LYS A 6 25.83 -1.82 4.28
CA LYS A 6 25.83 -3.24 4.64
C LYS A 6 25.52 -3.49 6.13
N ALA A 7 25.96 -2.59 7.03
CA ALA A 7 25.64 -2.68 8.45
C ALA A 7 24.14 -2.39 8.72
N ARG A 8 23.57 -1.39 8.06
CA ARG A 8 22.12 -1.09 8.11
C ARG A 8 21.21 -2.25 7.69
N GLN A 9 21.70 -3.19 6.88
CA GLN A 9 20.92 -4.29 6.34
C GLN A 9 20.73 -5.49 7.28
N ARG A 10 21.61 -5.70 8.26
CA ARG A 10 21.59 -6.93 9.09
C ARG A 10 20.47 -6.92 10.13
N ASP A 11 20.18 -5.75 10.72
CA ASP A 11 19.22 -5.60 11.83
C ASP A 11 18.08 -4.65 11.47
N SER A 12 17.55 -4.79 10.25
CA SER A 12 16.46 -3.96 9.74
C SER A 12 15.45 -4.78 8.95
N MET A 13 14.26 -4.22 8.81
CA MET A 13 13.18 -4.69 7.95
C MET A 13 12.91 -3.67 6.86
N LEU A 14 12.54 -4.13 5.67
CA LEU A 14 12.10 -3.32 4.55
C LEU A 14 10.62 -3.58 4.27
N ALA A 15 9.76 -2.60 4.49
CA ALA A 15 8.37 -2.64 4.13
C ALA A 15 8.09 -1.76 2.91
N VAL A 16 7.13 -2.15 2.08
CA VAL A 16 6.66 -1.40 0.90
C VAL A 16 5.16 -1.27 0.97
N PHE A 17 4.60 -0.14 0.54
CA PHE A 17 3.19 -0.03 0.21
C PHE A 17 3.04 0.49 -1.21
N TRP A 18 2.06 -0.04 -1.95
CA TRP A 18 1.75 0.40 -3.30
C TRP A 18 0.28 0.21 -3.66
N ASN A 19 -0.41 1.28 -4.03
CA ASN A 19 -1.69 1.18 -4.71
C ASN A 19 -1.43 0.74 -6.17
N LEU A 20 -2.01 -0.39 -6.59
CA LEU A 20 -1.75 -1.02 -7.88
C LEU A 20 -2.69 -0.54 -9.00
N GLU A 21 -3.54 0.45 -8.77
CA GLU A 21 -4.48 0.99 -9.76
C GLU A 21 -5.29 -0.11 -10.47
N ASN A 22 -6.39 -0.56 -9.86
CA ASN A 22 -7.31 -1.53 -10.47
C ASN A 22 -6.62 -2.83 -10.92
N PHE A 23 -6.05 -3.57 -9.96
CA PHE A 23 -5.42 -4.86 -10.22
C PHE A 23 -6.46 -5.99 -10.22
N PHE A 24 -7.28 -6.02 -11.28
CA PHE A 24 -8.30 -7.03 -11.53
C PHE A 24 -7.75 -8.25 -12.25
N ASP A 25 -8.43 -9.40 -12.12
CA ASP A 25 -8.24 -10.53 -13.02
C ASP A 25 -8.69 -10.16 -14.45
N TYR A 26 -8.36 -10.96 -15.40
CA TYR A 26 -8.81 -10.82 -16.80
C TYR A 26 -10.08 -11.61 -17.11
N THR A 27 -10.62 -12.33 -16.12
CA THR A 27 -11.87 -13.10 -16.22
C THR A 27 -12.96 -12.34 -15.47
N ASP A 28 -14.18 -12.36 -15.98
CA ASP A 28 -15.38 -11.78 -15.35
C ASP A 28 -15.95 -12.80 -14.36
N GLN A 29 -15.36 -12.91 -13.18
CA GLN A 29 -15.71 -13.88 -12.14
C GLN A 29 -15.89 -13.23 -10.76
N GLY A 30 -15.63 -11.95 -10.63
CA GLY A 30 -15.83 -11.18 -9.41
C GLY A 30 -17.29 -10.76 -9.24
N THR A 31 -17.55 -10.10 -8.11
CA THR A 31 -18.88 -9.60 -7.75
C THR A 31 -18.96 -8.07 -7.71
N GLY A 32 -17.83 -7.38 -7.93
CA GLY A 32 -17.74 -5.94 -7.90
C GLY A 32 -18.29 -5.26 -9.17
N GLU A 33 -18.75 -4.02 -9.02
CA GLU A 33 -19.27 -3.23 -10.16
C GLU A 33 -18.22 -3.02 -11.27
N SER A 34 -16.93 -3.01 -10.92
CA SER A 34 -15.85 -2.81 -11.88
C SER A 34 -15.33 -4.09 -12.54
N ASP A 35 -15.74 -5.27 -12.07
CA ASP A 35 -15.26 -6.54 -12.58
C ASP A 35 -15.58 -6.72 -14.07
N THR A 36 -16.83 -6.49 -14.47
CA THR A 36 -17.26 -6.52 -15.88
C THR A 36 -16.45 -5.55 -16.75
N GLU A 37 -16.16 -4.34 -16.24
CA GLU A 37 -15.36 -3.33 -16.97
C GLU A 37 -13.93 -3.83 -17.21
N PHE A 38 -13.30 -4.45 -16.20
CA PHE A 38 -11.93 -4.97 -16.22
C PHE A 38 -11.85 -6.45 -16.61
N SER A 39 -12.71 -6.91 -17.50
CA SER A 39 -12.63 -8.24 -18.12
C SER A 39 -12.11 -8.18 -19.54
N SER A 40 -11.84 -9.36 -20.12
CA SER A 40 -11.37 -9.47 -21.52
C SER A 40 -12.39 -8.95 -22.54
N LEU A 41 -13.70 -9.06 -22.23
CA LEU A 41 -14.81 -8.58 -23.06
C LEU A 41 -15.33 -7.22 -22.59
N GLY A 42 -14.91 -6.74 -21.44
CA GLY A 42 -15.31 -5.47 -20.86
C GLY A 42 -14.74 -4.27 -21.62
N SER A 43 -15.21 -3.07 -21.24
CA SER A 43 -14.86 -1.79 -21.91
C SER A 43 -13.37 -1.47 -21.86
N ARG A 44 -12.63 -1.99 -20.88
CA ARG A 44 -11.17 -1.87 -20.77
C ARG A 44 -10.43 -2.89 -21.62
N HIS A 45 -11.09 -3.90 -22.15
CA HIS A 45 -10.43 -5.02 -22.84
C HIS A 45 -9.24 -5.55 -22.04
N TRP A 46 -9.48 -5.85 -20.74
CA TRP A 46 -8.47 -6.31 -19.80
C TRP A 46 -8.13 -7.77 -20.06
N THR A 47 -7.31 -8.01 -21.11
CA THR A 47 -6.96 -9.34 -21.59
C THR A 47 -5.92 -10.01 -20.71
N ARG A 48 -5.84 -11.35 -20.78
CA ARG A 48 -4.80 -12.17 -20.14
C ARG A 48 -3.38 -11.62 -20.40
N LYS A 49 -3.09 -11.17 -21.61
CA LYS A 49 -1.78 -10.59 -21.98
C LYS A 49 -1.49 -9.29 -21.21
N ARG A 50 -2.50 -8.42 -21.06
CA ARG A 50 -2.36 -7.15 -20.31
C ARG A 50 -2.18 -7.43 -18.81
N PHE A 51 -2.95 -8.36 -18.26
CA PHE A 51 -2.84 -8.80 -16.88
C PHE A 51 -1.43 -9.30 -16.54
N TYR A 52 -0.91 -10.30 -17.29
CA TYR A 52 0.42 -10.82 -17.01
C TYR A 52 1.54 -9.80 -17.27
N ARG A 53 1.38 -8.88 -18.24
CA ARG A 53 2.28 -7.76 -18.41
C ARG A 53 2.33 -6.86 -17.17
N LYS A 54 1.17 -6.59 -16.54
CA LYS A 54 1.11 -5.83 -15.29
C LYS A 54 1.77 -6.60 -14.14
N CYS A 55 1.52 -7.91 -14.03
CA CYS A 55 2.23 -8.77 -13.06
C CYS A 55 3.76 -8.70 -13.23
N ASP A 56 4.25 -8.79 -14.47
CA ASP A 56 5.70 -8.70 -14.75
C ASP A 56 6.27 -7.32 -14.38
N ASN A 57 5.53 -6.24 -14.65
CA ASN A 57 5.96 -4.89 -14.29
C ASN A 57 5.96 -4.68 -12.77
N ILE A 58 4.96 -5.19 -12.04
CA ILE A 58 4.92 -5.15 -10.56
C ILE A 58 6.12 -5.94 -10.01
N ALA A 59 6.35 -7.15 -10.50
CA ALA A 59 7.47 -7.98 -10.08
C ALA A 59 8.81 -7.29 -10.35
N LYS A 60 8.99 -6.72 -11.55
CA LYS A 60 10.18 -5.97 -11.91
C LYS A 60 10.40 -4.76 -11.00
N ALA A 61 9.32 -4.07 -10.59
CA ALA A 61 9.40 -2.95 -9.66
C ALA A 61 9.88 -3.39 -8.28
N LEU A 62 9.32 -4.47 -7.72
CA LEU A 62 9.74 -5.01 -6.42
C LEU A 62 11.19 -5.54 -6.46
N LEU A 63 11.61 -6.14 -7.58
CA LEU A 63 13.01 -6.54 -7.79
C LEU A 63 13.94 -5.34 -7.88
N TRP A 64 13.54 -4.27 -8.57
CA TRP A 64 14.30 -3.03 -8.62
C TRP A 64 14.45 -2.39 -7.23
N ILE A 65 13.36 -2.36 -6.43
CA ILE A 65 13.42 -1.95 -5.02
C ILE A 65 14.43 -2.84 -4.29
N GLY A 66 14.31 -4.17 -4.43
CA GLY A 66 15.22 -5.13 -3.79
C GLY A 66 16.69 -4.89 -4.13
N GLU A 67 17.00 -4.56 -5.38
CA GLU A 67 18.36 -4.26 -5.84
C GLU A 67 18.87 -2.93 -5.27
N ASN A 68 18.05 -1.87 -5.32
CA ASN A 68 18.43 -0.53 -4.88
C ASN A 68 18.59 -0.44 -3.36
N TYR A 69 17.73 -1.13 -2.61
CA TYR A 69 17.79 -1.18 -1.15
C TYR A 69 18.64 -2.34 -0.61
N GLY A 70 19.18 -3.21 -1.50
CA GLY A 70 20.09 -4.31 -1.18
C GLY A 70 19.44 -5.49 -0.48
N ARG A 71 18.11 -5.53 -0.39
CA ARG A 71 17.30 -6.67 0.09
C ARG A 71 15.88 -6.58 -0.47
N MET A 72 15.30 -7.74 -0.76
CA MET A 72 13.88 -7.79 -1.12
C MET A 72 13.02 -7.30 0.04
N PRO A 73 11.90 -6.63 -0.25
CA PRO A 73 10.93 -6.25 0.77
C PRO A 73 10.53 -7.46 1.64
N ASP A 74 10.53 -7.28 2.94
CA ASP A 74 10.10 -8.33 3.88
C ASP A 74 8.58 -8.39 3.95
N VAL A 75 7.94 -7.22 3.83
CA VAL A 75 6.48 -7.02 3.84
C VAL A 75 6.10 -6.06 2.72
N VAL A 76 5.02 -6.36 2.00
CA VAL A 76 4.44 -5.46 0.98
C VAL A 76 2.94 -5.36 1.19
N GLY A 77 2.46 -4.16 1.49
CA GLY A 77 1.04 -3.83 1.47
C GLY A 77 0.62 -3.37 0.08
N PHE A 78 -0.56 -3.77 -0.34
CA PHE A 78 -1.17 -3.36 -1.61
C PHE A 78 -2.56 -2.78 -1.38
N ALA A 79 -2.96 -1.88 -2.27
CA ALA A 79 -4.34 -1.45 -2.44
C ALA A 79 -4.80 -1.65 -3.89
N GLU A 80 -6.11 -1.65 -4.09
CA GLU A 80 -6.78 -1.89 -5.37
C GLU A 80 -6.47 -3.26 -5.98
N VAL A 81 -6.50 -4.29 -5.14
CA VAL A 81 -6.37 -5.70 -5.52
C VAL A 81 -7.76 -6.32 -5.54
N GLU A 82 -8.15 -7.00 -6.61
CA GLU A 82 -9.47 -7.62 -6.70
C GLU A 82 -9.63 -8.77 -5.71
N ASN A 83 -8.70 -9.73 -5.70
CA ASN A 83 -8.82 -10.93 -4.87
C ASN A 83 -7.47 -11.64 -4.62
N LYS A 84 -7.48 -12.64 -3.75
CA LYS A 84 -6.31 -13.48 -3.46
C LYS A 84 -5.78 -14.21 -4.71
N GLY A 85 -6.63 -14.48 -5.71
CA GLY A 85 -6.29 -15.18 -6.94
C GLY A 85 -5.33 -14.36 -7.82
N VAL A 86 -5.54 -13.03 -7.96
CA VAL A 86 -4.64 -12.16 -8.73
C VAL A 86 -3.25 -12.11 -8.09
N LEU A 87 -3.17 -12.08 -6.76
CA LEU A 87 -1.89 -12.12 -6.05
C LEU A 87 -1.17 -13.46 -6.21
N ARG A 88 -1.90 -14.59 -6.15
CA ARG A 88 -1.31 -15.91 -6.45
C ARG A 88 -0.72 -15.95 -7.85
N LYS A 89 -1.45 -15.43 -8.86
CA LYS A 89 -0.95 -15.34 -10.24
C LYS A 89 0.29 -14.45 -10.32
N LEU A 90 0.30 -13.29 -9.66
CA LEU A 90 1.47 -12.41 -9.55
C LEU A 90 2.68 -13.16 -8.98
N LEU A 91 2.52 -13.82 -7.85
CA LEU A 91 3.63 -14.48 -7.14
C LEU A 91 4.13 -15.74 -7.86
N THR A 92 3.26 -16.50 -8.52
CA THR A 92 3.64 -17.78 -9.16
C THR A 92 4.08 -17.63 -10.60
N ALA A 93 3.48 -16.72 -11.36
CA ALA A 93 3.75 -16.55 -12.79
C ALA A 93 4.88 -15.55 -13.10
N SER A 94 5.35 -14.79 -12.11
CA SER A 94 6.44 -13.82 -12.26
C SER A 94 7.75 -14.30 -11.62
N LEU A 95 8.79 -13.45 -11.68
CA LEU A 95 10.08 -13.73 -11.01
C LEU A 95 9.97 -13.73 -9.48
N LEU A 96 8.88 -13.20 -8.90
CA LEU A 96 8.65 -13.21 -7.46
C LEU A 96 8.49 -14.63 -6.88
N ARG A 97 8.19 -15.64 -7.69
CA ARG A 97 8.13 -17.07 -7.28
C ARG A 97 9.39 -17.59 -6.56
N LYS A 98 10.50 -16.85 -6.69
CA LYS A 98 11.78 -17.21 -6.04
C LYS A 98 11.89 -16.74 -4.58
N TYR A 99 10.96 -15.92 -4.10
CA TYR A 99 11.10 -15.21 -2.83
C TYR A 99 10.15 -15.66 -1.72
N ASP A 100 9.36 -16.70 -1.96
CA ASP A 100 8.49 -17.38 -0.98
C ASP A 100 7.63 -16.41 -0.15
N TYR A 101 6.82 -15.60 -0.85
CA TYR A 101 5.84 -14.71 -0.23
C TYR A 101 4.54 -15.47 0.11
N GLU A 102 4.02 -15.21 1.30
CA GLU A 102 2.66 -15.57 1.73
C GLU A 102 1.70 -14.40 1.54
N ILE A 103 0.40 -14.71 1.36
CA ILE A 103 -0.64 -13.73 1.07
C ILE A 103 -1.65 -13.67 2.21
N ILE A 104 -1.89 -12.48 2.74
CA ILE A 104 -3.00 -12.13 3.62
C ILE A 104 -3.96 -11.23 2.83
N HIS A 105 -5.21 -11.64 2.72
CA HIS A 105 -6.24 -10.94 1.94
C HIS A 105 -7.63 -11.42 2.35
N HIS A 106 -8.59 -10.52 2.35
CA HIS A 106 -10.00 -10.79 2.56
C HIS A 106 -10.83 -9.98 1.55
N ASP A 107 -11.87 -10.61 1.00
CA ASP A 107 -12.80 -9.94 0.10
C ASP A 107 -13.73 -9.05 0.93
N SER A 108 -13.60 -7.73 0.78
CA SER A 108 -14.37 -6.73 1.51
C SER A 108 -15.70 -6.39 0.82
N PRO A 109 -16.62 -5.69 1.50
CA PRO A 109 -17.88 -5.25 0.88
C PRO A 109 -17.72 -4.05 -0.07
N ASP A 110 -16.53 -3.78 -0.59
CA ASP A 110 -16.32 -2.67 -1.52
C ASP A 110 -17.10 -2.85 -2.81
N ARG A 111 -17.86 -1.82 -3.22
CA ARG A 111 -18.72 -1.88 -4.40
C ARG A 111 -17.97 -2.09 -5.71
N ARG A 112 -16.73 -1.59 -5.81
CA ARG A 112 -15.89 -1.76 -7.00
C ARG A 112 -15.31 -3.17 -7.08
N GLY A 113 -15.26 -3.91 -5.97
CA GLY A 113 -14.60 -5.22 -5.87
C GLY A 113 -13.08 -5.08 -5.82
N ILE A 114 -12.58 -4.10 -5.08
CA ILE A 114 -11.14 -3.90 -4.84
C ILE A 114 -10.86 -3.87 -3.35
N ASP A 115 -9.74 -4.45 -2.96
CA ASP A 115 -9.37 -4.66 -1.57
C ASP A 115 -7.97 -4.17 -1.26
N VAL A 116 -7.62 -4.25 0.02
CA VAL A 116 -6.24 -4.20 0.49
C VAL A 116 -5.70 -5.61 0.67
N ALA A 117 -4.40 -5.74 0.55
CA ALA A 117 -3.72 -7.00 0.77
C ALA A 117 -2.34 -6.79 1.38
N LEU A 118 -1.80 -7.82 2.00
CA LEU A 118 -0.43 -7.86 2.48
C LEU A 118 0.23 -9.15 2.02
N ILE A 119 1.47 -9.05 1.53
CA ILE A 119 2.33 -10.19 1.35
C ILE A 119 3.56 -10.05 2.24
N TYR A 120 4.03 -11.16 2.80
CA TYR A 120 5.24 -11.19 3.62
C TYR A 120 6.14 -12.37 3.26
N ARG A 121 7.45 -12.21 3.39
CA ARG A 121 8.39 -13.30 3.12
C ARG A 121 8.44 -14.27 4.31
N ARG A 122 8.22 -15.56 4.04
CA ARG A 122 8.35 -16.63 5.05
C ARG A 122 9.77 -16.73 5.63
N SER A 123 10.76 -16.33 4.84
CA SER A 123 12.15 -16.24 5.31
C SER A 123 12.38 -15.14 6.34
N SER A 124 11.46 -14.19 6.52
CA SER A 124 11.59 -13.06 7.45
C SER A 124 10.59 -13.12 8.58
N PHE A 125 9.37 -13.59 8.29
CA PHE A 125 8.24 -13.56 9.22
C PHE A 125 7.41 -14.84 9.22
N ARG A 126 6.70 -15.05 10.31
CA ARG A 126 5.60 -16.01 10.48
C ARG A 126 4.34 -15.24 10.89
N MET A 127 3.21 -15.54 10.28
CA MET A 127 1.92 -14.97 10.70
C MET A 127 1.46 -15.58 12.02
N VAL A 128 1.07 -14.73 12.95
CA VAL A 128 0.51 -15.11 14.27
C VAL A 128 -1.01 -14.95 14.24
N SER A 129 -1.51 -13.82 13.77
CA SER A 129 -2.95 -13.56 13.65
C SER A 129 -3.25 -12.55 12.56
N GLU A 130 -4.48 -12.58 12.06
CA GLU A 130 -5.02 -11.58 11.13
C GLU A 130 -6.43 -11.18 11.56
N SER A 131 -6.83 -9.96 11.25
CA SER A 131 -8.19 -9.47 11.44
C SER A 131 -8.52 -8.38 10.41
N PHE A 132 -9.83 -8.16 10.19
CA PHE A 132 -10.35 -7.23 9.21
C PHE A 132 -11.41 -6.36 9.86
N LYS A 133 -11.31 -5.04 9.70
CA LYS A 133 -12.22 -4.07 10.29
C LYS A 133 -12.91 -3.25 9.22
N THR A 134 -14.22 -3.38 9.11
CA THR A 134 -15.05 -2.52 8.26
C THR A 134 -15.24 -1.16 8.96
N PRO A 135 -14.93 -0.02 8.32
CA PRO A 135 -15.28 1.30 8.85
C PRO A 135 -16.80 1.50 8.96
N GLU A 136 -17.23 2.25 9.97
CA GLU A 136 -18.63 2.61 10.19
C GLU A 136 -18.81 4.13 10.12
N TYR A 137 -19.85 4.58 9.44
CA TYR A 137 -20.22 5.97 9.31
C TYR A 137 -21.72 6.15 9.56
N GLU A 138 -22.11 7.09 10.42
CA GLU A 138 -23.51 7.35 10.80
C GLU A 138 -24.28 6.10 11.28
N GLY A 139 -23.58 5.22 12.01
CA GLY A 139 -24.16 4.00 12.57
C GLY A 139 -24.33 2.84 11.58
N ALA A 140 -23.84 2.97 10.35
CA ALA A 140 -23.87 1.92 9.35
C ALA A 140 -22.46 1.52 8.89
N ARG A 141 -22.27 0.23 8.57
CA ARG A 141 -21.04 -0.24 7.92
C ARG A 141 -20.93 0.35 6.53
N LEU A 142 -19.75 0.86 6.20
CA LEU A 142 -19.48 1.37 4.86
C LEU A 142 -19.27 0.21 3.87
N ASN A 143 -19.87 0.32 2.69
CA ASN A 143 -19.52 -0.55 1.55
C ASN A 143 -18.20 -0.06 0.93
N THR A 144 -17.11 -0.32 1.63
CA THR A 144 -15.74 0.08 1.28
C THR A 144 -14.74 -0.98 1.72
N ARG A 145 -13.48 -0.76 1.37
CA ARG A 145 -12.37 -1.64 1.75
C ARG A 145 -12.27 -1.75 3.26
N GLU A 146 -12.04 -2.94 3.74
CA GLU A 146 -11.73 -3.18 5.14
C GLU A 146 -10.29 -2.77 5.47
N ILE A 147 -10.04 -2.47 6.72
CA ILE A 147 -8.70 -2.29 7.26
C ILE A 147 -8.16 -3.69 7.58
N LEU A 148 -7.08 -4.08 6.93
CA LEU A 148 -6.39 -5.34 7.20
C LEU A 148 -5.39 -5.13 8.33
N HIS A 149 -5.45 -5.96 9.36
CA HIS A 149 -4.43 -6.08 10.39
C HIS A 149 -3.81 -7.47 10.36
N ALA A 150 -2.48 -7.54 10.46
CA ALA A 150 -1.71 -8.77 10.59
C ALA A 150 -0.67 -8.63 11.70
N CYS A 151 -0.63 -9.56 12.63
CA CYS A 151 0.46 -9.72 13.59
C CYS A 151 1.48 -10.70 13.01
N LEU A 152 2.68 -10.23 12.76
CA LEU A 152 3.78 -11.04 12.23
C LEU A 152 4.88 -11.17 13.29
N GLU A 153 5.44 -12.37 13.41
CA GLU A 153 6.58 -12.68 14.26
C GLU A 153 7.84 -12.81 13.41
N ASP A 154 8.88 -12.09 13.78
CA ASP A 154 10.19 -12.22 13.14
C ASP A 154 10.97 -13.45 13.64
N LYS A 155 12.16 -13.68 13.11
CA LYS A 155 13.00 -14.84 13.47
C LYS A 155 13.55 -14.82 14.90
N GLU A 156 13.59 -13.64 15.49
CA GLU A 156 14.03 -13.42 16.86
C GLU A 156 12.88 -13.52 17.87
N GLY A 157 11.64 -13.73 17.39
CA GLY A 157 10.44 -13.84 18.23
C GLY A 157 9.77 -12.49 18.52
N ASN A 158 10.21 -11.39 17.89
CA ASN A 158 9.56 -10.10 18.06
C ASN A 158 8.28 -10.02 17.25
N LEU A 159 7.21 -9.54 17.88
CA LEU A 159 5.92 -9.31 17.23
C LEU A 159 5.84 -7.88 16.70
N ILE A 160 5.33 -7.74 15.48
CA ILE A 160 5.06 -6.45 14.83
C ILE A 160 3.67 -6.51 14.23
N HIS A 161 2.86 -5.48 14.50
CA HIS A 161 1.54 -5.32 13.92
C HIS A 161 1.64 -4.51 12.62
N PHE A 162 1.22 -5.10 11.51
CA PHE A 162 1.08 -4.42 10.22
C PHE A 162 -0.38 -4.14 9.94
N ILE A 163 -0.70 -2.92 9.54
CA ILE A 163 -2.06 -2.51 9.19
C ILE A 163 -2.04 -1.94 7.78
N VAL A 164 -2.90 -2.44 6.89
CA VAL A 164 -3.03 -1.94 5.53
C VAL A 164 -4.37 -1.25 5.35
N ASN A 165 -4.34 -0.03 4.82
CA ASN A 165 -5.49 0.86 4.67
C ASN A 165 -5.68 1.28 3.20
N HIS A 166 -6.94 1.47 2.79
CA HIS A 166 -7.29 2.24 1.60
C HIS A 166 -8.56 3.03 1.89
N HIS A 167 -8.39 4.28 2.25
CA HIS A 167 -9.50 5.16 2.64
C HIS A 167 -10.36 5.59 1.45
N PRO A 168 -11.63 5.99 1.68
CA PRO A 168 -12.51 6.49 0.63
C PRO A 168 -11.91 7.67 -0.13
N SER A 169 -11.98 7.63 -1.47
CA SER A 169 -11.43 8.67 -2.34
C SER A 169 -12.21 9.97 -2.24
N LYS A 170 -11.60 11.09 -2.70
CA LYS A 170 -12.23 12.41 -2.81
C LYS A 170 -13.27 12.49 -3.95
N TYR A 171 -13.45 11.42 -4.72
CA TYR A 171 -14.40 11.36 -5.83
C TYR A 171 -15.84 11.39 -5.33
N GLY A 172 -16.70 12.25 -5.94
CA GLY A 172 -18.11 12.38 -5.57
C GLY A 172 -18.47 13.58 -4.69
N GLY A 173 -17.49 14.43 -4.33
CA GLY A 173 -17.70 15.66 -3.54
C GLY A 173 -16.87 15.69 -2.26
N SER A 174 -16.24 16.83 -1.99
CA SER A 174 -15.24 16.93 -0.90
C SER A 174 -15.83 16.72 0.50
N LYS A 175 -17.01 17.26 0.80
CA LYS A 175 -17.58 17.19 2.17
C LYS A 175 -18.10 15.80 2.54
N GLU A 176 -18.86 15.14 1.64
CA GLU A 176 -19.39 13.79 1.93
C GLU A 176 -18.28 12.75 2.02
N SER A 177 -17.28 12.84 1.15
CA SER A 177 -16.11 11.95 1.18
C SER A 177 -15.19 12.21 2.39
N GLU A 178 -15.17 13.43 2.95
CA GLU A 178 -14.41 13.78 4.15
C GLU A 178 -14.91 13.01 5.37
N GLY A 179 -16.21 13.03 5.67
CA GLY A 179 -16.78 12.26 6.78
C GLY A 179 -16.51 10.75 6.69
N ARG A 180 -16.52 10.19 5.47
CA ARG A 180 -16.16 8.79 5.25
C ARG A 180 -14.67 8.51 5.48
N ARG A 181 -13.76 9.43 5.11
CA ARG A 181 -12.32 9.31 5.43
C ARG A 181 -12.05 9.42 6.92
N GLU A 182 -12.73 10.35 7.60
CA GLU A 182 -12.68 10.43 9.06
C GLU A 182 -13.16 9.14 9.73
N ALA A 183 -14.25 8.54 9.21
CA ALA A 183 -14.75 7.26 9.72
C ALA A 183 -13.72 6.13 9.54
N ALA A 184 -13.04 6.08 8.39
CA ALA A 184 -11.96 5.12 8.16
C ALA A 184 -10.77 5.37 9.10
N MET A 185 -10.40 6.64 9.34
CA MET A 185 -9.34 6.97 10.30
C MET A 185 -9.73 6.63 11.75
N LYS A 186 -10.98 6.83 12.14
CA LYS A 186 -11.51 6.40 13.45
C LYS A 186 -11.44 4.89 13.59
N ALA A 187 -11.77 4.14 12.54
CA ALA A 187 -11.66 2.69 12.54
C ALA A 187 -10.19 2.23 12.69
N LEU A 188 -9.24 2.88 12.01
CA LEU A 188 -7.81 2.64 12.19
C LEU A 188 -7.39 2.91 13.65
N LYS A 189 -7.81 4.05 14.20
CA LYS A 189 -7.52 4.39 15.61
C LYS A 189 -8.06 3.32 16.56
N GLN A 190 -9.29 2.85 16.37
CA GLN A 190 -9.88 1.78 17.19
C GLN A 190 -9.06 0.48 17.14
N VAL A 191 -8.54 0.12 15.96
CA VAL A 191 -7.64 -1.04 15.82
C VAL A 191 -6.38 -0.81 16.65
N CYS A 192 -5.74 0.35 16.54
CA CYS A 192 -4.52 0.67 17.29
C CYS A 192 -4.79 0.71 18.81
N ASP A 193 -5.88 1.34 19.25
CA ASP A 193 -6.25 1.40 20.67
C ASP A 193 -6.43 -0.02 21.25
N SER A 194 -7.16 -0.90 20.53
CA SER A 194 -7.34 -2.30 20.96
C SER A 194 -6.04 -3.08 21.02
N LEU A 195 -5.08 -2.81 20.14
CA LEU A 195 -3.75 -3.44 20.17
C LEU A 195 -2.94 -2.95 21.37
N SER A 196 -2.98 -1.65 21.67
CA SER A 196 -2.26 -1.06 22.80
C SER A 196 -2.79 -1.49 24.18
N GLU A 197 -4.06 -1.91 24.26
CA GLU A 197 -4.63 -2.49 25.49
C GLU A 197 -4.05 -3.87 25.84
N VAL A 198 -3.56 -4.61 24.84
CA VAL A 198 -3.10 -5.99 25.04
C VAL A 198 -1.57 -6.14 24.95
N SER A 199 -0.87 -5.19 24.33
CA SER A 199 0.59 -5.26 24.18
C SER A 199 1.21 -3.93 23.75
N ASP A 200 2.52 -3.78 24.02
CA ASP A 200 3.35 -2.65 23.56
C ASP A 200 4.12 -3.01 22.27
N HIS A 201 3.61 -3.96 21.47
CA HIS A 201 4.28 -4.35 20.24
C HIS A 201 4.18 -3.24 19.18
N PRO A 202 5.25 -3.02 18.39
CA PRO A 202 5.27 -2.01 17.35
C PRO A 202 4.13 -2.13 16.34
N VAL A 203 3.56 -0.99 15.97
CA VAL A 203 2.54 -0.88 14.92
C VAL A 203 3.12 -0.13 13.73
N VAL A 204 2.98 -0.72 12.54
CA VAL A 204 3.29 -0.11 11.24
C VAL A 204 2.03 -0.13 10.39
N ALA A 205 1.32 1.00 10.34
CA ALA A 205 0.21 1.19 9.42
C ALA A 205 0.72 1.78 8.11
N MET A 206 0.20 1.29 7.00
CA MET A 206 0.52 1.75 5.66
C MET A 206 -0.75 1.86 4.82
N GLY A 207 -0.78 2.73 3.83
CA GLY A 207 -1.96 2.81 2.99
C GLY A 207 -2.02 4.02 2.09
N ASP A 208 -3.03 3.96 1.21
CA ASP A 208 -3.58 5.10 0.51
C ASP A 208 -4.69 5.72 1.38
N PHE A 209 -4.37 6.82 2.02
CA PHE A 209 -5.29 7.54 2.91
C PHE A 209 -6.23 8.47 2.15
N ASN A 210 -6.03 8.64 0.83
CA ASN A 210 -6.79 9.56 -0.02
C ASN A 210 -6.88 10.99 0.54
N ASP A 211 -5.93 11.34 1.40
CA ASP A 211 -5.75 12.67 1.97
C ASP A 211 -4.27 12.89 2.28
N ASN A 212 -3.82 14.14 2.29
CA ASN A 212 -2.42 14.45 2.59
C ASN A 212 -2.20 14.60 4.11
N PRO A 213 -0.94 14.62 4.59
CA PRO A 213 -0.64 14.72 6.02
C PRO A 213 -1.25 15.90 6.76
N ALA A 214 -1.57 16.99 6.07
CA ALA A 214 -2.25 18.16 6.64
C ALA A 214 -3.79 18.04 6.64
N GLY A 215 -4.33 16.94 6.11
CA GLY A 215 -5.77 16.71 6.04
C GLY A 215 -6.41 16.51 7.42
N PRO A 216 -7.67 16.91 7.59
CA PRO A 216 -8.33 16.95 8.91
C PRO A 216 -8.43 15.56 9.56
N ALA A 217 -8.53 14.48 8.78
CA ALA A 217 -8.60 13.13 9.31
C ALA A 217 -7.37 12.73 10.11
N PHE A 218 -6.18 13.28 9.81
CA PHE A 218 -4.95 12.95 10.54
C PHE A 218 -4.93 13.47 11.99
N GLY A 219 -5.72 14.50 12.32
CA GLY A 219 -5.92 14.93 13.70
C GLY A 219 -6.54 13.84 14.61
N ILE A 220 -7.31 12.90 14.02
CA ILE A 220 -7.94 11.80 14.77
C ILE A 220 -6.90 10.78 15.28
N ILE A 221 -5.83 10.55 14.51
CA ILE A 221 -4.78 9.57 14.82
C ILE A 221 -3.57 10.20 15.53
N GLU A 222 -3.55 11.53 15.65
CA GLU A 222 -2.49 12.26 16.32
C GLU A 222 -2.30 11.76 17.77
N GLY A 223 -1.07 11.53 18.16
CA GLY A 223 -0.74 10.93 19.47
C GLY A 223 -0.78 9.40 19.50
N THR A 224 -1.57 8.75 18.63
CA THR A 224 -1.61 7.28 18.52
C THR A 224 -0.51 6.77 17.57
N LEU A 225 -0.40 7.35 16.40
CA LEU A 225 0.64 7.01 15.41
C LEU A 225 1.33 8.27 14.88
N LYS A 226 2.59 8.14 14.49
CA LYS A 226 3.43 9.18 13.88
C LYS A 226 3.46 9.04 12.36
N ASN A 227 3.11 10.11 11.65
CA ASN A 227 3.09 10.12 10.19
C ASN A 227 4.51 10.34 9.62
N LYS A 228 5.06 9.33 8.96
CA LYS A 228 6.39 9.39 8.35
C LYS A 228 6.44 10.18 7.05
N GLY A 229 5.28 10.47 6.45
CA GLY A 229 5.16 11.29 5.24
C GLY A 229 5.15 12.81 5.50
N ALA A 230 4.99 13.27 6.75
CA ALA A 230 4.81 14.69 7.04
C ALA A 230 5.93 15.59 6.49
N LEU A 231 7.20 15.23 6.73
CA LEU A 231 8.35 15.99 6.21
C LEU A 231 8.49 15.94 4.68
N LEU A 232 8.07 14.85 4.04
CA LEU A 232 8.06 14.73 2.58
C LEU A 232 6.99 15.65 1.99
N HIS A 233 5.81 15.69 2.60
CA HIS A 233 4.74 16.60 2.22
C HIS A 233 5.15 18.09 2.32
N GLU A 234 5.80 18.49 3.41
CA GLU A 234 6.32 19.84 3.60
C GLU A 234 7.36 20.24 2.51
N LYS A 235 8.10 19.27 1.99
CA LYS A 235 9.04 19.46 0.87
C LYS A 235 8.35 19.48 -0.51
N GLY A 236 7.02 19.31 -0.57
CA GLY A 236 6.25 19.25 -1.81
C GLY A 236 6.41 17.94 -2.58
N GLU A 237 6.87 16.87 -1.89
CA GLU A 237 6.95 15.52 -2.44
C GLU A 237 5.57 14.86 -2.44
N GLY A 238 5.33 13.92 -3.36
CA GLY A 238 4.06 13.23 -3.48
C GLY A 238 4.18 11.88 -4.16
N THR A 239 3.16 11.05 -3.96
CA THR A 239 3.05 9.72 -4.56
C THR A 239 2.18 9.71 -5.81
N ILE A 240 1.26 10.68 -5.93
CA ILE A 240 0.46 10.91 -7.14
C ILE A 240 0.76 12.28 -7.73
N ARG A 241 0.50 12.45 -9.03
CA ARG A 241 0.62 13.76 -9.69
C ARG A 241 -0.63 14.08 -10.51
N TYR A 242 -1.31 15.16 -10.12
CA TYR A 242 -2.51 15.66 -10.79
C TYR A 242 -2.32 17.11 -11.20
N GLU A 243 -2.63 17.45 -12.45
CA GLU A 243 -2.49 18.80 -13.02
C GLU A 243 -1.14 19.47 -12.72
N GLY A 244 -0.07 18.68 -12.77
CA GLY A 244 1.29 19.17 -12.57
C GLY A 244 1.73 19.26 -11.11
N LYS A 245 0.86 19.02 -10.15
CA LYS A 245 1.14 19.07 -8.71
C LYS A 245 1.28 17.67 -8.15
N TRP A 246 2.29 17.46 -7.34
CA TRP A 246 2.45 16.26 -6.53
C TRP A 246 1.57 16.35 -5.29
N ASP A 247 0.93 15.25 -4.92
CA ASP A 247 0.19 15.11 -3.66
C ASP A 247 0.62 13.80 -2.98
N LEU A 248 0.82 13.87 -1.66
CA LEU A 248 1.24 12.73 -0.85
C LEU A 248 0.03 12.15 -0.15
N ILE A 249 -0.50 11.07 -0.67
CA ILE A 249 -1.68 10.39 -0.13
C ILE A 249 -1.41 8.96 0.33
N ASP A 250 -0.26 8.40 -0.06
CA ASP A 250 0.24 7.10 0.41
C ASP A 250 1.29 7.34 1.50
N MET A 251 1.12 6.73 2.67
CA MET A 251 1.98 7.00 3.83
C MET A 251 2.19 5.77 4.69
N PHE A 252 3.25 5.84 5.49
CA PHE A 252 3.44 5.00 6.67
C PHE A 252 3.15 5.81 7.93
N LEU A 253 2.36 5.22 8.82
CA LEU A 253 2.13 5.71 10.17
C LEU A 253 2.70 4.67 11.14
N VAL A 254 3.48 5.09 12.13
CA VAL A 254 4.18 4.18 13.02
C VAL A 254 3.92 4.52 14.48
N SER A 255 3.96 3.54 15.37
CA SER A 255 3.85 3.79 16.79
C SER A 255 4.98 4.69 17.29
N PRO A 256 4.72 5.58 18.28
CA PRO A 256 5.65 6.64 18.69
C PRO A 256 7.06 6.15 19.07
N GLU A 257 7.16 5.00 19.74
CA GLU A 257 8.42 4.40 20.17
C GLU A 257 9.30 3.92 19.00
N THR A 258 8.69 3.74 17.80
CA THR A 258 9.41 3.32 16.58
C THR A 258 9.75 4.47 15.64
N GLU A 259 9.24 5.68 15.92
CA GLU A 259 9.38 6.83 15.02
C GLU A 259 10.83 7.10 14.62
N ARG A 260 11.76 7.10 15.58
CA ARG A 260 13.19 7.36 15.34
C ARG A 260 13.91 6.20 14.66
N ARG A 261 13.35 5.00 14.72
CA ARG A 261 13.88 3.78 14.10
C ARG A 261 13.32 3.51 12.70
N THR A 262 12.52 4.43 12.18
CA THR A 262 11.88 4.29 10.87
C THR A 262 12.21 5.45 9.96
N ASP A 263 12.40 5.15 8.68
CA ASP A 263 12.60 6.14 7.63
C ASP A 263 11.77 5.78 6.40
N MET A 264 11.06 6.79 5.83
CA MET A 264 10.17 6.62 4.69
C MET A 264 10.70 7.33 3.46
N GLU A 265 10.65 6.64 2.33
CA GLU A 265 11.02 7.19 1.03
C GLU A 265 9.93 6.93 -0.02
N ILE A 266 9.83 7.80 -1.02
CA ILE A 266 8.98 7.62 -2.20
C ILE A 266 9.84 7.04 -3.33
N CYS A 267 9.44 5.90 -3.88
CA CYS A 267 10.17 5.24 -4.96
C CYS A 267 9.68 5.72 -6.33
N ARG A 268 10.43 6.62 -6.97
CA ARG A 268 10.24 6.98 -8.37
C ARG A 268 11.02 6.00 -9.25
N ILE A 269 10.40 4.87 -9.60
CA ILE A 269 11.03 3.81 -10.37
C ILE A 269 11.14 4.24 -11.85
N PRO A 270 12.34 4.37 -12.44
CA PRO A 270 12.52 5.05 -13.73
C PRO A 270 11.68 4.50 -14.88
N PHE A 271 11.53 3.17 -14.99
CA PHE A 271 10.74 2.55 -16.05
C PHE A 271 9.22 2.56 -15.81
N LEU A 272 8.76 3.06 -14.65
CA LEU A 272 7.36 3.31 -14.30
C LEU A 272 7.04 4.80 -14.22
N MET A 273 7.93 5.66 -14.70
CA MET A 273 7.70 7.09 -14.85
C MET A 273 7.49 7.44 -16.32
N THR A 274 6.72 8.49 -16.57
CA THR A 274 6.49 9.04 -17.91
C THR A 274 6.41 10.55 -17.86
N TRP A 275 6.78 11.20 -18.98
CA TRP A 275 6.71 12.65 -19.09
C TRP A 275 5.30 13.10 -19.45
N GLU A 276 4.73 14.02 -18.67
CA GLU A 276 3.47 14.66 -18.97
C GLU A 276 3.69 15.94 -19.78
N ARG A 277 3.02 16.04 -20.96
CA ARG A 277 3.17 17.19 -21.86
C ARG A 277 2.26 18.38 -21.48
N LYS A 278 1.04 18.11 -21.02
CA LYS A 278 0.05 19.14 -20.67
C LYS A 278 0.51 19.97 -19.46
N HIS A 279 1.07 19.29 -18.47
CA HIS A 279 1.66 19.87 -17.28
C HIS A 279 3.10 19.34 -17.17
N PRO A 280 4.09 20.03 -17.77
CA PRO A 280 5.44 19.50 -17.96
C PRO A 280 6.05 18.93 -16.67
N GLY A 281 6.56 17.69 -16.76
CA GLY A 281 7.20 16.98 -15.64
C GLY A 281 6.93 15.49 -15.68
N GLU A 282 7.66 14.76 -14.85
CA GLU A 282 7.48 13.31 -14.69
C GLU A 282 6.28 13.00 -13.81
N LYS A 283 5.58 11.91 -14.15
CA LYS A 283 4.51 11.32 -13.35
C LYS A 283 4.53 9.80 -13.43
N PRO A 284 3.87 9.08 -12.51
CA PRO A 284 3.72 7.64 -12.61
C PRO A 284 3.04 7.22 -13.91
N LEU A 285 3.51 6.12 -14.48
CA LEU A 285 2.97 5.52 -15.71
C LEU A 285 1.78 4.62 -15.35
N ARG A 286 0.58 5.12 -15.56
CA ARG A 286 -0.69 4.41 -15.32
C ARG A 286 -0.89 3.21 -16.22
N THR A 287 -1.80 2.32 -15.82
CA THR A 287 -2.27 1.24 -16.68
C THR A 287 -3.05 1.77 -17.89
N TYR A 288 -3.90 2.77 -17.68
CA TYR A 288 -4.71 3.41 -18.72
C TYR A 288 -4.58 4.92 -18.71
N SER A 289 -4.74 5.53 -19.90
CA SER A 289 -4.97 6.98 -20.08
C SER A 289 -6.31 7.15 -20.78
N GLY A 290 -7.35 7.51 -20.04
CA GLY A 290 -8.73 7.40 -20.51
C GLY A 290 -9.04 5.93 -20.90
N PRO A 291 -9.62 5.67 -22.07
CA PRO A 291 -9.92 4.30 -22.52
C PRO A 291 -8.68 3.55 -23.04
N ARG A 292 -7.57 4.25 -23.32
CA ARG A 292 -6.38 3.68 -23.95
C ARG A 292 -5.48 2.99 -22.93
N HIS A 293 -5.22 1.68 -23.12
CA HIS A 293 -4.20 0.96 -22.37
C HIS A 293 -2.79 1.44 -22.77
N ILE A 294 -2.01 1.92 -21.78
CA ILE A 294 -0.65 2.45 -22.01
C ILE A 294 0.44 1.60 -21.38
N GLY A 295 0.05 0.58 -20.59
CA GLY A 295 0.93 -0.51 -20.17
C GLY A 295 1.82 -0.22 -18.96
N GLY A 296 1.51 0.81 -18.18
CA GLY A 296 2.10 1.04 -16.86
C GLY A 296 1.45 0.17 -15.78
N VAL A 297 1.71 0.51 -14.54
CA VAL A 297 1.19 -0.22 -13.36
C VAL A 297 0.19 0.62 -12.61
N SER A 298 0.54 1.85 -12.25
CA SER A 298 -0.25 2.67 -11.32
C SER A 298 -0.03 4.15 -11.57
N ASP A 299 -1.00 4.98 -11.15
CA ASP A 299 -0.85 6.43 -10.98
C ASP A 299 -0.22 6.81 -9.65
N HIS A 300 0.12 5.83 -8.81
CA HIS A 300 0.85 6.00 -7.57
C HIS A 300 2.30 5.52 -7.69
N CYS A 301 3.22 6.25 -7.07
CA CYS A 301 4.56 5.75 -6.77
C CYS A 301 4.50 4.84 -5.53
N PRO A 302 5.21 3.70 -5.50
CA PRO A 302 5.36 2.95 -4.26
C PRO A 302 6.13 3.75 -3.22
N ILE A 303 5.83 3.49 -1.95
CA ILE A 303 6.57 4.01 -0.80
C ILE A 303 7.28 2.88 -0.08
N VAL A 304 8.41 3.21 0.51
CA VAL A 304 9.29 2.26 1.23
C VAL A 304 9.50 2.76 2.64
N LEU A 305 9.47 1.85 3.61
CA LEU A 305 9.84 2.09 5.00
C LEU A 305 11.01 1.20 5.39
N TRP A 306 12.09 1.81 5.86
CA TRP A 306 13.09 1.15 6.66
C TRP A 306 12.64 1.13 8.12
N TYR A 307 12.75 -0.03 8.76
CA TYR A 307 12.58 -0.20 10.19
C TYR A 307 13.86 -0.83 10.76
N PHE A 308 14.55 -0.09 11.61
CA PHE A 308 15.79 -0.51 12.27
C PHE A 308 15.46 -1.11 13.65
N LYS A 309 15.90 -2.35 13.90
CA LYS A 309 15.58 -3.05 15.16
C LYS A 309 16.32 -2.45 16.36
N ASP A 310 17.54 -1.95 16.16
CA ASP A 310 18.36 -1.34 17.21
C ASP A 310 18.42 0.19 17.12
N ASN A 311 18.50 0.86 18.29
CA ASN A 311 18.70 2.31 18.41
C ASN A 311 20.11 2.78 17.98
N ALA A 312 20.99 1.90 17.54
CA ALA A 312 22.40 2.17 17.24
C ALA A 312 22.63 3.05 15.98
N TYR A 313 21.57 3.50 15.31
CA TYR A 313 21.66 4.23 14.04
C TYR A 313 21.03 5.64 14.07
N LEU A 314 20.86 6.17 15.28
CA LEU A 314 20.40 7.55 15.51
C LEU A 314 21.56 8.53 15.63
#